data_b5ac8801919439a12f1c69d7415f138d
#
_entry.id   b5ac8801919439a12f1c69d7415f138d
#
_cell.length_a   1.000
_cell.length_b   1.000
_cell.length_c   1.000
_cell.angle_alpha   90.00
_cell.angle_beta   90.00
_cell.angle_gamma   90.00
#
_symmetry.space_group_name_H-M   'P 1'
#
loop_
_entity.id
_entity.type
_entity.pdbx_description
1 polymer ?
#
loop_
_entity_poly.entity_id
_entity_poly.type
_entity_poly.pdbx_seq_one_letter_code
_entity_poly.pdbx_strand_id
1 'polypeptide(L)'
;MSDDYQYNPVRTGTDWRALGKRIFGPLVAAVVALAKWSFLLVKFGSIFIAIGGYALIWGWSFGAGFVALLLLHELGHYIEARREGLGPKLPVFIPFLGAYVRYTRGNPWQTARVAMAGPVLGGLASFAFYAAGRAQGSQLLQALAYFGFLLNLINLAPVGILDGGAVWRSAAWLRRGGGRGKAYAIYAVYFGTAALLLLGMAMAYVHQHRL
;
A
#
# COMPACT_ATOMS: atom_id res chain seq x y z
N MET A 1 62.64 -22.31 -53.14
CA MET A 1 61.75 -22.78 -52.06
C MET A 1 62.26 -22.11 -50.80
N SER A 2 61.66 -20.92 -50.43
CA SER A 2 61.96 -20.21 -49.21
C SER A 2 60.75 -20.42 -48.27
N ASP A 3 60.97 -21.31 -47.29
CA ASP A 3 59.97 -21.52 -46.21
C ASP A 3 60.00 -20.30 -45.31
N ASP A 4 59.00 -19.42 -45.49
CA ASP A 4 58.69 -18.33 -44.54
C ASP A 4 58.05 -18.95 -43.31
N TYR A 5 58.87 -19.38 -42.37
CA TYR A 5 58.43 -19.70 -41.02
C TYR A 5 58.06 -18.40 -40.31
N GLN A 6 56.80 -18.03 -40.33
CA GLN A 6 56.28 -16.96 -39.46
C GLN A 6 56.23 -17.47 -38.01
N TYR A 7 57.18 -17.03 -37.19
CA TYR A 7 57.18 -17.27 -35.75
C TYR A 7 55.97 -16.57 -35.11
N ASN A 8 55.01 -17.36 -34.66
CA ASN A 8 53.83 -16.87 -33.94
C ASN A 8 54.09 -17.06 -32.42
N PRO A 9 54.45 -16.00 -31.68
CA PRO A 9 54.74 -16.13 -30.26
C PRO A 9 53.47 -16.51 -29.50
N VAL A 10 53.47 -17.72 -28.91
CA VAL A 10 52.42 -18.14 -27.98
C VAL A 10 52.44 -17.17 -26.79
N ARG A 11 51.43 -16.34 -26.68
CA ARG A 11 51.26 -15.45 -25.53
C ARG A 11 50.92 -16.31 -24.30
N THR A 12 51.94 -16.68 -23.51
CA THR A 12 51.79 -17.41 -22.24
C THR A 12 51.48 -16.49 -21.06
N GLY A 13 50.96 -15.30 -21.31
CA GLY A 13 50.58 -14.36 -20.24
C GLY A 13 49.15 -14.65 -19.72
N THR A 14 49.03 -14.97 -18.44
CA THR A 14 47.74 -15.07 -17.78
C THR A 14 47.04 -13.68 -17.87
N ASP A 15 45.93 -13.63 -18.57
CA ASP A 15 45.11 -12.39 -18.61
C ASP A 15 44.42 -12.20 -17.25
N TRP A 16 45.08 -11.46 -16.37
CA TRP A 16 44.61 -11.16 -15.03
C TRP A 16 43.28 -10.41 -15.03
N ARG A 17 42.95 -9.65 -16.10
CA ARG A 17 41.67 -8.97 -16.25
C ARG A 17 40.56 -9.97 -16.58
N ALA A 18 40.82 -10.97 -17.42
CA ALA A 18 39.85 -12.01 -17.74
C ALA A 18 39.66 -12.96 -16.54
N LEU A 19 40.70 -13.28 -15.80
CA LEU A 19 40.64 -14.07 -14.57
C LEU A 19 39.84 -13.30 -13.48
N GLY A 20 40.13 -12.04 -13.30
CA GLY A 20 39.38 -11.16 -12.37
C GLY A 20 37.90 -11.12 -12.70
N LYS A 21 37.49 -10.91 -13.96
CA LYS A 21 36.09 -10.98 -14.39
C LYS A 21 35.42 -12.31 -14.14
N ARG A 22 36.15 -13.43 -14.34
CA ARG A 22 35.60 -14.77 -14.09
C ARG A 22 35.38 -15.08 -12.61
N ILE A 23 36.22 -14.57 -11.72
CA ILE A 23 36.13 -14.83 -10.28
C ILE A 23 35.20 -13.81 -9.61
N PHE A 24 35.42 -12.52 -9.87
CA PHE A 24 34.66 -11.44 -9.21
C PHE A 24 33.31 -11.13 -9.87
N GLY A 25 33.13 -11.44 -11.18
CA GLY A 25 31.87 -11.22 -11.88
C GLY A 25 30.68 -11.95 -11.25
N PRO A 26 30.77 -13.27 -11.01
CA PRO A 26 29.70 -14.01 -10.33
C PRO A 26 29.48 -13.56 -8.89
N LEU A 27 30.54 -13.17 -8.17
CA LEU A 27 30.43 -12.68 -6.79
C LEU A 27 29.67 -11.33 -6.72
N VAL A 28 30.03 -10.41 -7.60
CA VAL A 28 29.34 -9.11 -7.73
C VAL A 28 27.88 -9.33 -8.17
N ALA A 29 27.63 -10.22 -9.13
CA ALA A 29 26.28 -10.55 -9.56
C ALA A 29 25.45 -11.17 -8.42
N ALA A 30 26.03 -12.05 -7.61
CA ALA A 30 25.39 -12.64 -6.44
C ALA A 30 25.07 -11.58 -5.37
N VAL A 31 26.01 -10.67 -5.07
CA VAL A 31 25.80 -9.57 -4.13
C VAL A 31 24.70 -8.61 -4.60
N VAL A 32 24.69 -8.25 -5.89
CA VAL A 32 23.63 -7.41 -6.48
C VAL A 32 22.29 -8.14 -6.47
N ALA A 33 22.25 -9.43 -6.77
CA ALA A 33 21.05 -10.25 -6.68
C ALA A 33 20.54 -10.31 -5.23
N LEU A 34 21.41 -10.62 -4.27
CA LEU A 34 21.06 -10.62 -2.85
C LEU A 34 20.55 -9.25 -2.36
N ALA A 35 21.16 -8.15 -2.79
CA ALA A 35 20.72 -6.81 -2.47
C ALA A 35 19.33 -6.49 -3.07
N LYS A 36 19.06 -6.92 -4.32
CA LYS A 36 17.73 -6.81 -4.94
C LYS A 36 16.69 -7.67 -4.22
N TRP A 37 17.02 -8.91 -3.90
CA TRP A 37 16.12 -9.83 -3.20
C TRP A 37 15.86 -9.40 -1.76
N SER A 38 16.88 -8.91 -1.03
CA SER A 38 16.69 -8.37 0.31
C SER A 38 15.77 -7.14 0.32
N PHE A 39 15.86 -6.28 -0.70
CA PHE A 39 14.95 -5.15 -0.85
C PHE A 39 13.49 -5.58 -1.09
N LEU A 40 13.28 -6.63 -1.90
CA LEU A 40 11.95 -7.23 -2.09
C LEU A 40 11.46 -7.91 -0.81
N LEU A 41 12.33 -8.66 -0.13
CA LEU A 41 12.00 -9.31 1.15
C LEU A 41 11.64 -8.28 2.22
N VAL A 42 12.31 -7.15 2.32
CA VAL A 42 11.96 -6.07 3.25
C VAL A 42 10.61 -5.45 2.90
N LYS A 43 10.34 -5.21 1.61
CA LYS A 43 9.05 -4.65 1.16
C LYS A 43 7.87 -5.60 1.35
N PHE A 44 8.00 -6.85 0.91
CA PHE A 44 6.94 -7.85 1.06
C PHE A 44 6.95 -8.50 2.43
N GLY A 45 8.12 -8.59 3.07
CA GLY A 45 8.26 -9.09 4.43
C GLY A 45 7.43 -8.31 5.44
N SER A 46 7.27 -6.99 5.24
CA SER A 46 6.44 -6.18 6.11
C SER A 46 4.96 -6.63 6.14
N ILE A 47 4.44 -7.15 5.02
CA ILE A 47 3.08 -7.71 4.93
C ILE A 47 2.99 -8.99 5.79
N PHE A 48 3.96 -9.91 5.64
CA PHE A 48 3.96 -11.16 6.42
C PHE A 48 4.16 -10.92 7.91
N ILE A 49 5.01 -9.96 8.28
CA ILE A 49 5.20 -9.54 9.67
C ILE A 49 3.90 -8.93 10.24
N ALA A 50 3.19 -8.13 9.45
CA ALA A 50 1.89 -7.57 9.86
C ALA A 50 0.85 -8.68 10.03
N ILE A 51 0.73 -9.62 9.07
CA ILE A 51 -0.17 -10.77 9.18
C ILE A 51 0.15 -11.57 10.45
N GLY A 52 1.43 -11.89 10.69
CA GLY A 52 1.86 -12.59 11.89
C GLY A 52 1.51 -11.86 13.18
N GLY A 53 1.76 -10.54 13.23
CA GLY A 53 1.42 -9.70 14.38
C GLY A 53 -0.08 -9.72 14.70
N TYR A 54 -0.92 -9.53 13.70
CA TYR A 54 -2.39 -9.59 13.89
C TYR A 54 -2.88 -11.01 14.16
N ALA A 55 -2.24 -12.04 13.57
CA ALA A 55 -2.57 -13.43 13.79
C ALA A 55 -2.32 -13.89 15.23
N LEU A 56 -1.32 -13.34 15.90
CA LEU A 56 -1.06 -13.62 17.31
C LEU A 56 -2.22 -13.20 18.23
N ILE A 57 -2.99 -12.16 17.84
CA ILE A 57 -4.09 -11.64 18.65
C ILE A 57 -5.42 -12.26 18.25
N TRP A 58 -5.70 -12.39 16.95
CA TRP A 58 -7.03 -12.73 16.40
C TRP A 58 -7.05 -14.00 15.53
N GLY A 59 -5.92 -14.71 15.42
CA GLY A 59 -5.76 -15.90 14.56
C GLY A 59 -5.42 -15.55 13.10
N TRP A 60 -4.86 -16.54 12.39
CA TRP A 60 -4.28 -16.38 11.06
C TRP A 60 -5.29 -15.89 10.02
N SER A 61 -6.50 -16.45 10.03
CA SER A 61 -7.53 -16.08 9.03
C SER A 61 -7.98 -14.63 9.17
N PHE A 62 -8.16 -14.16 10.41
CA PHE A 62 -8.52 -12.78 10.67
C PHE A 62 -7.33 -11.84 10.36
N GLY A 63 -6.13 -12.19 10.81
CA GLY A 63 -4.92 -11.39 10.56
C GLY A 63 -4.66 -11.18 9.06
N ALA A 64 -4.76 -12.24 8.26
CA ALA A 64 -4.59 -12.16 6.81
C ALA A 64 -5.69 -11.30 6.15
N GLY A 65 -6.95 -11.49 6.53
CA GLY A 65 -8.08 -10.71 6.03
C GLY A 65 -7.99 -9.22 6.41
N PHE A 66 -7.56 -8.92 7.63
CA PHE A 66 -7.38 -7.54 8.08
C PHE A 66 -6.24 -6.83 7.35
N VAL A 67 -5.11 -7.52 7.12
CA VAL A 67 -4.00 -6.97 6.32
C VAL A 67 -4.42 -6.78 4.86
N ALA A 68 -5.28 -7.66 4.31
CA ALA A 68 -5.85 -7.47 2.98
C ALA A 68 -6.71 -6.19 2.91
N LEU A 69 -7.52 -5.90 3.92
CA LEU A 69 -8.30 -4.66 4.01
C LEU A 69 -7.40 -3.42 4.13
N LEU A 70 -6.35 -3.48 4.95
CA LEU A 70 -5.32 -2.43 5.02
C LEU A 70 -4.65 -2.21 3.66
N LEU A 71 -4.27 -3.29 2.97
CA LEU A 71 -3.67 -3.21 1.64
C LEU A 71 -4.60 -2.54 0.64
N LEU A 72 -5.89 -2.87 0.63
CA LEU A 72 -6.88 -2.27 -0.27
C LEU A 72 -7.08 -0.78 0.03
N HIS A 73 -7.06 -0.39 1.31
CA HIS A 73 -7.05 1.02 1.71
C HIS A 73 -5.82 1.75 1.15
N GLU A 74 -4.61 1.24 1.38
CA GLU A 74 -3.37 1.84 0.89
C GLU A 74 -3.27 1.86 -0.64
N LEU A 75 -3.83 0.84 -1.30
CA LEU A 75 -3.93 0.82 -2.77
C LEU A 75 -4.80 1.96 -3.31
N GLY A 76 -5.82 2.39 -2.57
CA GLY A 76 -6.58 3.59 -2.92
C GLY A 76 -5.68 4.81 -3.04
N HIS A 77 -4.88 5.09 -2.01
CA HIS A 77 -3.90 6.17 -2.02
C HIS A 77 -2.88 6.02 -3.14
N TYR A 78 -2.34 4.82 -3.32
CA TYR A 78 -1.35 4.52 -4.35
C TYR A 78 -1.89 4.81 -5.76
N ILE A 79 -3.07 4.29 -6.08
CA ILE A 79 -3.71 4.44 -7.39
C ILE A 79 -3.96 5.92 -7.70
N GLU A 80 -4.54 6.65 -6.75
CA GLU A 80 -4.86 8.06 -6.97
C GLU A 80 -3.60 8.93 -7.02
N ALA A 81 -2.60 8.69 -6.17
CA ALA A 81 -1.32 9.39 -6.24
C ALA A 81 -0.60 9.13 -7.58
N ARG A 82 -0.73 7.92 -8.13
CA ARG A 82 -0.20 7.60 -9.46
C ARG A 82 -0.95 8.32 -10.57
N ARG A 83 -2.28 8.40 -10.49
CA ARG A 83 -3.13 9.16 -11.44
C ARG A 83 -2.79 10.64 -11.44
N GLU A 84 -2.48 11.19 -10.27
CA GLU A 84 -2.09 12.59 -10.10
C GLU A 84 -0.61 12.86 -10.45
N GLY A 85 0.17 11.85 -10.87
CA GLY A 85 1.58 12.00 -11.24
C GLY A 85 2.53 12.26 -10.05
N LEU A 86 2.12 11.90 -8.82
CA LEU A 86 2.87 12.17 -7.59
C LEU A 86 3.94 11.12 -7.26
N GLY A 87 4.22 10.16 -8.14
CA GLY A 87 5.30 9.18 -8.00
C GLY A 87 5.21 8.33 -6.74
N PRO A 88 4.09 7.63 -6.48
CA PRO A 88 3.93 6.85 -5.26
C PRO A 88 4.89 5.66 -5.22
N LYS A 89 5.35 5.34 -4.00
CA LYS A 89 6.07 4.10 -3.69
C LYS A 89 5.09 3.05 -3.18
N LEU A 90 5.44 1.78 -3.31
CA LEU A 90 4.60 0.69 -2.79
C LEU A 90 4.32 0.87 -1.29
N PRO A 91 3.14 0.43 -0.81
CA PRO A 91 2.78 0.47 0.60
C PRO A 91 3.80 -0.23 1.49
N VAL A 92 4.05 0.33 2.66
CA VAL A 92 4.88 -0.28 3.72
C VAL A 92 3.98 -0.54 4.92
N PHE A 93 4.03 -1.77 5.44
CA PHE A 93 3.24 -2.20 6.58
C PHE A 93 4.07 -2.13 7.86
N ILE A 94 3.48 -1.60 8.92
CA ILE A 94 4.05 -1.58 10.26
C ILE A 94 3.05 -2.30 11.18
N PRO A 95 3.42 -3.46 11.76
CA PRO A 95 2.53 -4.19 12.66
C PRO A 95 1.96 -3.27 13.74
N PHE A 96 0.67 -3.38 14.02
CA PHE A 96 -0.09 -2.60 15.00
C PHE A 96 -0.18 -1.08 14.78
N LEU A 97 0.65 -0.51 13.89
CA LEU A 97 0.61 0.92 13.54
C LEU A 97 -0.08 1.19 12.20
N GLY A 98 -0.39 0.14 11.44
CA GLY A 98 -1.06 0.25 10.13
C GLY A 98 -0.12 0.15 8.94
N ALA A 99 -0.44 0.87 7.87
CA ALA A 99 0.36 0.92 6.66
C ALA A 99 0.40 2.37 6.14
N TYR A 100 1.29 2.65 5.19
CA TYR A 100 1.35 3.96 4.55
C TYR A 100 1.98 3.90 3.15
N VAL A 101 1.53 4.79 2.27
CA VAL A 101 2.10 5.05 0.95
C VAL A 101 2.86 6.37 0.99
N ARG A 102 4.11 6.35 0.52
CA ARG A 102 4.90 7.58 0.31
C ARG A 102 4.73 8.09 -1.11
N TYR A 103 4.46 9.39 -1.25
CA TYR A 103 4.39 10.08 -2.54
C TYR A 103 4.86 11.53 -2.41
N THR A 104 5.18 12.17 -3.53
CA THR A 104 5.56 13.59 -3.58
C THR A 104 4.35 14.45 -3.23
N ARG A 105 4.54 15.47 -2.41
CA ARG A 105 3.45 16.37 -2.00
C ARG A 105 2.84 17.07 -3.21
N GLY A 106 1.55 16.89 -3.41
CA GLY A 106 0.77 17.58 -4.43
C GLY A 106 0.21 18.92 -3.96
N ASN A 107 -0.54 19.60 -4.84
CA ASN A 107 -1.36 20.75 -4.46
C ASN A 107 -2.51 20.30 -3.54
N PRO A 108 -3.22 21.24 -2.87
CA PRO A 108 -4.27 20.88 -1.92
C PRO A 108 -5.42 20.04 -2.52
N TRP A 109 -5.77 20.27 -3.79
CA TRP A 109 -6.79 19.46 -4.47
C TRP A 109 -6.34 18.02 -4.67
N GLN A 110 -5.12 17.82 -5.17
CA GLN A 110 -4.51 16.51 -5.33
C GLN A 110 -4.35 15.79 -4.00
N THR A 111 -3.86 16.51 -2.97
CA THR A 111 -3.70 15.96 -1.62
C THR A 111 -5.02 15.46 -1.04
N ALA A 112 -6.12 16.22 -1.19
CA ALA A 112 -7.43 15.79 -0.72
C ALA A 112 -7.95 14.57 -1.46
N ARG A 113 -7.77 14.50 -2.79
CA ARG A 113 -8.19 13.36 -3.59
C ARG A 113 -7.44 12.09 -3.20
N VAL A 114 -6.12 12.20 -3.07
CA VAL A 114 -5.30 11.06 -2.63
C VAL A 114 -5.72 10.61 -1.23
N ALA A 115 -5.92 11.54 -0.29
CA ALA A 115 -6.34 11.21 1.07
C ALA A 115 -7.73 10.55 1.11
N MET A 116 -8.66 10.96 0.26
CA MET A 116 -10.00 10.33 0.19
C MET A 116 -9.99 8.94 -0.47
N ALA A 117 -9.03 8.68 -1.36
CA ALA A 117 -9.02 7.46 -2.17
C ALA A 117 -8.84 6.19 -1.32
N GLY A 118 -8.06 6.25 -0.23
CA GLY A 118 -7.91 5.15 0.73
C GLY A 118 -9.24 4.76 1.38
N PRO A 119 -9.89 5.68 2.11
CA PRO A 119 -11.18 5.39 2.73
C PRO A 119 -12.28 4.97 1.74
N VAL A 120 -12.27 5.50 0.52
CA VAL A 120 -13.24 5.11 -0.52
C VAL A 120 -13.00 3.66 -0.97
N LEU A 121 -11.77 3.30 -1.36
CA LEU A 121 -11.48 1.95 -1.82
C LEU A 121 -11.56 0.94 -0.68
N GLY A 122 -11.05 1.28 0.50
CA GLY A 122 -11.15 0.46 1.70
C GLY A 122 -12.61 0.25 2.15
N GLY A 123 -13.45 1.28 2.01
CA GLY A 123 -14.89 1.18 2.25
C GLY A 123 -15.59 0.25 1.28
N LEU A 124 -15.31 0.36 -0.03
CA LEU A 124 -15.82 -0.55 -1.05
C LEU A 124 -15.39 -2.00 -0.78
N ALA A 125 -14.13 -2.21 -0.39
CA ALA A 125 -13.65 -3.53 0.02
C ALA A 125 -14.42 -4.06 1.23
N SER A 126 -14.67 -3.22 2.24
CA SER A 126 -15.44 -3.61 3.43
C SER A 126 -16.87 -4.00 3.08
N PHE A 127 -17.53 -3.29 2.16
CA PHE A 127 -18.84 -3.69 1.63
C PHE A 127 -18.79 -5.03 0.87
N ALA A 128 -17.73 -5.29 0.09
CA ALA A 128 -17.57 -6.56 -0.59
C ALA A 128 -17.40 -7.72 0.40
N PHE A 129 -16.62 -7.53 1.47
CA PHE A 129 -16.49 -8.50 2.56
C PHE A 129 -17.82 -8.73 3.29
N TYR A 130 -18.58 -7.66 3.53
CA TYR A 130 -19.92 -7.75 4.12
C TYR A 130 -20.87 -8.56 3.25
N ALA A 131 -20.95 -8.25 1.95
CA ALA A 131 -21.82 -8.96 1.01
C ALA A 131 -21.43 -10.45 0.90
N ALA A 132 -20.14 -10.75 0.78
CA ALA A 132 -19.64 -12.12 0.73
C ALA A 132 -19.94 -12.87 2.05
N GLY A 133 -19.73 -12.20 3.20
CA GLY A 133 -20.03 -12.77 4.52
C GLY A 133 -21.51 -13.09 4.68
N ARG A 134 -22.40 -12.24 4.17
CA ARG A 134 -23.85 -12.48 4.14
C ARG A 134 -24.21 -13.67 3.26
N ALA A 135 -23.66 -13.70 2.05
CA ALA A 135 -23.98 -14.76 1.08
C ALA A 135 -23.48 -16.14 1.53
N GLN A 136 -22.38 -16.21 2.26
CA GLN A 136 -21.76 -17.45 2.70
C GLN A 136 -22.08 -17.83 4.15
N GLY A 137 -22.80 -17.02 4.91
CA GLY A 137 -22.99 -17.21 6.35
C GLY A 137 -21.70 -17.12 7.17
N SER A 138 -20.64 -16.46 6.64
CA SER A 138 -19.32 -16.43 7.25
C SER A 138 -19.21 -15.31 8.30
N GLN A 139 -19.12 -15.69 9.59
CA GLN A 139 -18.90 -14.76 10.69
C GLN A 139 -17.56 -14.06 10.55
N LEU A 140 -16.52 -14.75 10.07
CA LEU A 140 -15.20 -14.15 9.84
C LEU A 140 -15.26 -12.98 8.84
N LEU A 141 -15.91 -13.16 7.69
CA LEU A 141 -16.03 -12.12 6.68
C LEU A 141 -16.87 -10.92 7.18
N GLN A 142 -17.89 -11.18 7.98
CA GLN A 142 -18.70 -10.13 8.60
C GLN A 142 -17.92 -9.35 9.65
N ALA A 143 -17.13 -10.03 10.48
CA ALA A 143 -16.25 -9.38 11.44
C ALA A 143 -15.19 -8.53 10.73
N LEU A 144 -14.56 -9.07 9.68
CA LEU A 144 -13.60 -8.33 8.85
C LEU A 144 -14.25 -7.10 8.21
N ALA A 145 -15.48 -7.21 7.69
CA ALA A 145 -16.21 -6.07 7.16
C ALA A 145 -16.43 -4.98 8.21
N TYR A 146 -16.86 -5.35 9.41
CA TYR A 146 -17.04 -4.42 10.52
C TYR A 146 -15.73 -3.68 10.86
N PHE A 147 -14.65 -4.41 11.04
CA PHE A 147 -13.33 -3.82 11.30
C PHE A 147 -12.80 -3.00 10.12
N GLY A 148 -13.12 -3.40 8.88
CA GLY A 148 -12.81 -2.61 7.69
C GLY A 148 -13.53 -1.27 7.67
N PHE A 149 -14.83 -1.23 7.98
CA PHE A 149 -15.57 0.03 8.12
C PHE A 149 -15.00 0.90 9.24
N LEU A 150 -14.72 0.32 10.39
CA LEU A 150 -14.12 1.02 11.53
C LEU A 150 -12.75 1.60 11.18
N LEU A 151 -11.87 0.83 10.53
CA LEU A 151 -10.57 1.28 10.07
C LEU A 151 -10.68 2.54 9.19
N ASN A 152 -11.57 2.50 8.21
CA ASN A 152 -11.75 3.61 7.27
C ASN A 152 -12.39 4.83 7.96
N LEU A 153 -13.29 4.64 8.92
CA LEU A 153 -13.85 5.73 9.74
C LEU A 153 -12.79 6.39 10.62
N ILE A 154 -11.92 5.60 11.26
CA ILE A 154 -10.81 6.14 12.04
C ILE A 154 -9.90 6.98 11.13
N ASN A 155 -9.56 6.49 9.94
CA ASN A 155 -8.75 7.26 8.99
C ASN A 155 -9.42 8.53 8.49
N LEU A 156 -10.75 8.60 8.47
CA LEU A 156 -11.49 9.82 8.17
C LEU A 156 -11.54 10.81 9.35
N ALA A 157 -11.09 10.46 10.54
CA ALA A 157 -11.05 11.42 11.64
C ALA A 157 -10.22 12.66 11.25
N PRO A 158 -10.72 13.90 11.51
CA PRO A 158 -10.08 15.14 11.05
C PRO A 158 -8.87 15.51 11.95
N VAL A 159 -7.99 14.56 12.22
CA VAL A 159 -6.90 14.66 13.21
C VAL A 159 -5.55 14.33 12.57
N GLY A 160 -4.55 15.14 12.86
CA GLY A 160 -3.11 14.87 12.74
C GLY A 160 -2.69 14.26 11.41
N ILE A 161 -2.18 13.05 11.47
CA ILE A 161 -1.61 12.29 10.36
C ILE A 161 -2.63 11.46 9.57
N LEU A 162 -3.88 11.38 10.06
CA LEU A 162 -4.93 10.61 9.41
C LEU A 162 -5.41 11.28 8.12
N ASP A 163 -6.02 10.52 7.25
CA ASP A 163 -6.52 10.99 5.95
C ASP A 163 -7.51 12.14 6.09
N GLY A 164 -8.45 12.02 7.03
CA GLY A 164 -9.40 13.09 7.34
C GLY A 164 -8.71 14.39 7.69
N GLY A 165 -7.60 14.35 8.44
CA GLY A 165 -6.79 15.53 8.74
C GLY A 165 -6.19 16.17 7.49
N ALA A 166 -5.70 15.37 6.54
CA ALA A 166 -5.19 15.87 5.25
C ALA A 166 -6.32 16.47 4.40
N VAL A 167 -7.48 15.83 4.35
CA VAL A 167 -8.69 16.32 3.66
C VAL A 167 -9.11 17.69 4.19
N TRP A 168 -9.24 17.82 5.52
CA TRP A 168 -9.69 19.06 6.14
C TRP A 168 -8.73 20.23 5.94
N ARG A 169 -7.43 20.00 6.10
CA ARG A 169 -6.40 21.01 5.82
C ARG A 169 -6.46 21.49 4.38
N SER A 170 -6.61 20.55 3.45
CA SER A 170 -6.69 20.84 2.01
C SER A 170 -7.93 21.62 1.65
N ALA A 171 -9.11 21.22 2.15
CA ALA A 171 -10.36 21.91 1.93
C ALA A 171 -10.36 23.34 2.54
N ALA A 172 -9.82 23.49 3.76
CA ALA A 172 -9.68 24.79 4.40
C ALA A 172 -8.76 25.73 3.60
N TRP A 173 -7.68 25.23 3.05
CA TRP A 173 -6.78 26.00 2.19
C TRP A 173 -7.47 26.45 0.90
N LEU A 174 -8.16 25.53 0.20
CA LEU A 174 -8.91 25.82 -1.03
C LEU A 174 -10.00 26.87 -0.79
N ARG A 175 -10.71 26.77 0.32
CA ARG A 175 -11.77 27.73 0.69
C ARG A 175 -11.23 29.15 0.85
N ARG A 176 -10.06 29.30 1.48
CA ARG A 176 -9.39 30.61 1.67
C ARG A 176 -8.80 31.18 0.37
N GLY A 177 -8.28 30.29 -0.51
CA GLY A 177 -7.66 30.66 -1.78
C GLY A 177 -8.63 30.83 -2.96
N GLY A 178 -9.96 30.97 -2.72
CA GLY A 178 -10.95 31.17 -3.79
C GLY A 178 -11.48 29.90 -4.44
N GLY A 179 -10.97 28.72 -4.09
CA GLY A 179 -11.41 27.42 -4.62
C GLY A 179 -12.63 26.83 -3.91
N ARG A 180 -13.63 27.64 -3.56
CA ARG A 180 -14.79 27.23 -2.74
C ARG A 180 -15.55 26.03 -3.31
N GLY A 181 -15.78 26.00 -4.64
CA GLY A 181 -16.46 24.87 -5.29
C GLY A 181 -15.71 23.55 -5.09
N LYS A 182 -14.38 23.53 -5.25
CA LYS A 182 -13.55 22.36 -4.97
C LYS A 182 -13.59 21.95 -3.50
N ALA A 183 -13.57 22.92 -2.57
CA ALA A 183 -13.67 22.63 -1.15
C ALA A 183 -15.00 21.97 -0.78
N TYR A 184 -16.12 22.47 -1.32
CA TYR A 184 -17.44 21.87 -1.09
C TYR A 184 -17.55 20.47 -1.72
N ALA A 185 -16.98 20.23 -2.91
CA ALA A 185 -16.93 18.91 -3.50
C ALA A 185 -16.16 17.92 -2.61
N ILE A 186 -15.01 18.33 -2.04
CA ILE A 186 -14.26 17.53 -1.07
C ILE A 186 -15.12 17.18 0.14
N TYR A 187 -15.80 18.16 0.75
CA TYR A 187 -16.66 17.91 1.91
C TYR A 187 -17.84 16.99 1.57
N ALA A 188 -18.45 17.13 0.40
CA ALA A 188 -19.53 16.24 -0.03
C ALA A 188 -19.07 14.79 -0.12
N VAL A 189 -17.91 14.54 -0.75
CA VAL A 189 -17.31 13.19 -0.83
C VAL A 189 -16.94 12.70 0.58
N TYR A 190 -16.33 13.53 1.41
CA TYR A 190 -15.93 13.18 2.77
C TYR A 190 -17.13 12.74 3.63
N PHE A 191 -18.16 13.58 3.73
CA PHE A 191 -19.34 13.26 4.54
C PHE A 191 -20.17 12.13 3.94
N GLY A 192 -20.27 12.05 2.60
CA GLY A 192 -20.92 10.92 1.92
C GLY A 192 -20.22 9.60 2.21
N THR A 193 -18.88 9.56 2.12
CA THR A 193 -18.09 8.37 2.47
C THR A 193 -18.26 8.02 3.95
N ALA A 194 -18.18 9.00 4.86
CA ALA A 194 -18.34 8.75 6.28
C ALA A 194 -19.74 8.19 6.61
N ALA A 195 -20.80 8.74 6.00
CA ALA A 195 -22.17 8.26 6.17
C ALA A 195 -22.34 6.81 5.68
N LEU A 196 -21.79 6.47 4.51
CA LEU A 196 -21.83 5.10 3.96
C LEU A 196 -21.06 4.11 4.85
N LEU A 197 -19.89 4.50 5.36
CA LEU A 197 -19.11 3.66 6.27
C LEU A 197 -19.83 3.42 7.59
N LEU A 198 -20.46 4.45 8.16
CA LEU A 198 -21.28 4.33 9.37
C LEU A 198 -22.48 3.41 9.15
N LEU A 199 -23.17 3.55 8.02
CA LEU A 199 -24.27 2.66 7.64
C LEU A 199 -23.78 1.21 7.51
N GLY A 200 -22.69 0.98 6.78
CA GLY A 200 -22.10 -0.35 6.61
C GLY A 200 -21.69 -0.98 7.93
N MET A 201 -21.07 -0.20 8.83
CA MET A 201 -20.70 -0.65 10.17
C MET A 201 -21.93 -1.02 11.01
N ALA A 202 -22.99 -0.20 10.97
CA ALA A 202 -24.25 -0.49 11.69
C ALA A 202 -24.91 -1.77 11.14
N MET A 203 -24.94 -1.97 9.81
CA MET A 203 -25.46 -3.19 9.18
C MET A 203 -24.69 -4.44 9.61
N ALA A 204 -23.34 -4.34 9.66
CA ALA A 204 -22.48 -5.44 10.08
C ALA A 204 -22.68 -5.77 11.56
N TYR A 205 -22.81 -4.75 12.43
CA TYR A 205 -23.03 -4.89 13.87
C TYR A 205 -24.37 -5.59 14.20
N VAL A 206 -25.46 -5.10 13.63
CA VAL A 206 -26.82 -5.63 13.89
C VAL A 206 -26.91 -7.10 13.51
N HIS A 207 -26.19 -7.52 12.49
CA HIS A 207 -26.23 -8.91 12.04
C HIS A 207 -25.47 -9.87 12.95
N GLN A 208 -24.35 -9.44 13.52
CA GLN A 208 -23.58 -10.25 14.48
C GLN A 208 -24.33 -10.57 15.77
N HIS A 209 -25.30 -9.73 16.17
CA HIS A 209 -26.08 -9.91 17.41
C HIS A 209 -27.42 -10.61 17.20
N ARG A 210 -27.76 -10.99 15.97
CA ARG A 210 -28.99 -11.73 15.66
C ARG A 210 -28.76 -13.22 15.37
N LEU A 211 -27.52 -13.69 15.43
CA LEU A 211 -27.10 -15.09 15.32
C LEU A 211 -26.76 -15.66 16.68
#